data_65e3d08e946dd940e09850d3e4df7abf
#
_entry.id   65e3d08e946dd940e09850d3e4df7abf
#
_cell.length_a   1.000
_cell.length_b   1.000
_cell.length_c   1.000
_cell.angle_alpha   90.00
_cell.angle_beta   90.00
_cell.angle_gamma   90.00
#
_symmetry.space_group_name_H-M   'P 1'
#
loop_
_entity.id
_entity.type
_entity.pdbx_description
1 polymer ?
#
loop_
_entity_poly.entity_id
_entity_poly.type
_entity_poly.pdbx_seq_one_letter_code
_entity_poly.pdbx_strand_id
1 'polypeptide(L)'
;LEISANFYKVGVQAMPVTALVGFLIGVVLSYLSALQLQLFGADVFIVNILGFGIIRELGPVLVAVLVAGRSGSAMTAQIGVMRVTEEIDALTTMGISRYVRLVLPKVVALTLAMPLVTLWGSSMALFGGMVSANLQLGLSFDFFLNALPRAVPAVNLLIGLSKGAVFGLLIALVACHFGLRVRPNTESLSANTTASVVSSITVVILVDAVFAIATRSIGLPR
;
A
#
# COMPACT_ATOMS: atom_id res chain seq x y z
N LEU A 1 -19.48 0.90 -14.25
CA LEU A 1 -19.29 -0.55 -14.15
C LEU A 1 -17.80 -0.94 -14.13
N GLU A 2 -16.95 -0.43 -15.04
CA GLU A 2 -15.52 -0.82 -15.10
C GLU A 2 -14.70 -0.33 -13.88
N ILE A 3 -14.93 0.90 -13.42
CA ILE A 3 -14.25 1.43 -12.24
C ILE A 3 -14.62 0.59 -11.02
N SER A 4 -15.89 0.23 -10.84
CA SER A 4 -16.35 -0.60 -9.72
C SER A 4 -15.76 -2.00 -9.76
N ALA A 5 -15.66 -2.63 -10.94
CA ALA A 5 -15.05 -3.94 -11.12
C ALA A 5 -13.54 -3.91 -10.79
N ASN A 6 -12.83 -2.88 -11.26
CA ASN A 6 -11.40 -2.70 -10.95
C ASN A 6 -11.20 -2.41 -9.46
N PHE A 7 -12.06 -1.58 -8.85
CA PHE A 7 -12.02 -1.29 -7.42
C PHE A 7 -12.19 -2.57 -6.57
N TYR A 8 -13.15 -3.42 -6.92
CA TYR A 8 -13.34 -4.71 -6.25
C TYR A 8 -12.12 -5.62 -6.39
N LYS A 9 -11.57 -5.77 -7.61
CA LYS A 9 -10.40 -6.61 -7.86
C LYS A 9 -9.16 -6.14 -7.11
N VAL A 10 -8.94 -4.84 -7.06
CA VAL A 10 -7.76 -4.25 -6.42
C VAL A 10 -7.92 -4.14 -4.91
N GLY A 11 -9.09 -3.70 -4.44
CA GLY A 11 -9.39 -3.49 -3.03
C GLY A 11 -9.69 -4.80 -2.31
N VAL A 12 -10.86 -5.37 -2.58
CA VAL A 12 -11.37 -6.51 -1.78
C VAL A 12 -10.50 -7.75 -1.89
N GLN A 13 -10.01 -8.06 -3.09
CA GLN A 13 -9.15 -9.25 -3.26
C GLN A 13 -7.75 -9.07 -2.65
N ALA A 14 -7.29 -7.85 -2.36
CA ALA A 14 -6.03 -7.63 -1.67
C ALA A 14 -6.15 -7.73 -0.14
N MET A 15 -7.36 -7.59 0.42
CA MET A 15 -7.60 -7.58 1.87
C MET A 15 -7.03 -8.78 2.62
N PRO A 16 -7.22 -10.05 2.20
CA PRO A 16 -6.72 -11.19 2.98
C PRO A 16 -5.20 -11.21 3.09
N VAL A 17 -4.51 -10.91 2.00
CA VAL A 17 -3.03 -10.91 1.97
C VAL A 17 -2.48 -9.73 2.77
N THR A 18 -3.04 -8.54 2.60
CA THR A 18 -2.61 -7.36 3.36
C THR A 18 -2.91 -7.50 4.85
N ALA A 19 -4.01 -8.18 5.23
CA ALA A 19 -4.32 -8.48 6.62
C ALA A 19 -3.28 -9.42 7.24
N LEU A 20 -2.97 -10.53 6.56
CA LEU A 20 -2.01 -11.51 7.05
C LEU A 20 -0.61 -10.89 7.20
N VAL A 21 -0.12 -10.25 6.15
CA VAL A 21 1.21 -9.64 6.16
C VAL A 21 1.27 -8.48 7.16
N GLY A 22 0.26 -7.62 7.19
CA GLY A 22 0.17 -6.54 8.19
C GLY A 22 0.23 -7.09 9.61
N PHE A 23 -0.60 -8.07 9.94
CA PHE A 23 -0.61 -8.71 11.26
C PHE A 23 0.76 -9.26 11.65
N LEU A 24 1.40 -10.05 10.78
CA LEU A 24 2.72 -10.63 11.06
C LEU A 24 3.80 -9.58 11.26
N ILE A 25 3.81 -8.53 10.43
CA ILE A 25 4.76 -7.42 10.58
C ILE A 25 4.52 -6.67 11.89
N GLY A 26 3.26 -6.44 12.26
CA GLY A 26 2.90 -5.84 13.56
C GLY A 26 3.42 -6.65 14.73
N VAL A 27 3.27 -7.99 14.69
CA VAL A 27 3.81 -8.91 15.70
C VAL A 27 5.33 -8.79 15.80
N VAL A 28 6.04 -8.84 14.68
CA VAL A 28 7.51 -8.77 14.64
C VAL A 28 8.02 -7.41 15.14
N LEU A 29 7.42 -6.31 14.69
CA LEU A 29 7.80 -4.97 15.14
C LEU A 29 7.58 -4.78 16.65
N SER A 30 6.45 -5.26 17.15
CA SER A 30 6.15 -5.21 18.58
C SER A 30 7.17 -6.04 19.37
N TYR A 31 7.49 -7.24 18.90
CA TYR A 31 8.50 -8.10 19.53
C TYR A 31 9.84 -7.42 19.63
N LEU A 32 10.35 -6.89 18.52
CA LEU A 32 11.65 -6.22 18.48
C LEU A 32 11.66 -4.95 19.35
N SER A 33 10.57 -4.18 19.30
CA SER A 33 10.44 -2.96 20.11
C SER A 33 10.35 -3.28 21.61
N ALA A 34 9.62 -4.35 21.98
CA ALA A 34 9.51 -4.78 23.37
C ALA A 34 10.86 -5.16 23.97
N LEU A 35 11.68 -5.93 23.23
CA LEU A 35 13.04 -6.29 23.68
C LEU A 35 13.91 -5.07 23.97
N GLN A 36 13.82 -4.03 23.15
CA GLN A 36 14.60 -2.81 23.36
C GLN A 36 14.06 -1.98 24.54
N LEU A 37 12.74 -1.86 24.65
CA LEU A 37 12.11 -1.04 25.69
C LEU A 37 12.26 -1.65 27.10
N GLN A 38 12.23 -2.98 27.22
CA GLN A 38 12.47 -3.69 28.49
C GLN A 38 13.85 -3.38 29.08
N LEU A 39 14.88 -3.24 28.25
CA LEU A 39 16.23 -2.89 28.71
C LEU A 39 16.30 -1.54 29.43
N PHE A 40 15.37 -0.63 29.10
CA PHE A 40 15.30 0.73 29.66
C PHE A 40 14.13 0.93 30.64
N GLY A 41 13.31 -0.11 30.89
CA GLY A 41 12.10 0.02 31.72
C GLY A 41 11.05 0.97 31.12
N ALA A 42 11.01 1.08 29.79
CA ALA A 42 10.19 2.07 29.05
C ALA A 42 9.03 1.43 28.29
N ASP A 43 8.46 0.33 28.80
CA ASP A 43 7.48 -0.52 28.12
C ASP A 43 6.24 0.24 27.63
N VAL A 44 5.83 1.28 28.33
CA VAL A 44 4.64 2.08 28.01
C VAL A 44 4.78 2.81 26.66
N PHE A 45 6.01 3.12 26.22
CA PHE A 45 6.26 3.81 24.96
C PHE A 45 6.06 2.94 23.70
N ILE A 46 5.83 1.62 23.87
CA ILE A 46 5.62 0.72 22.74
C ILE A 46 4.42 1.16 21.89
N VAL A 47 3.36 1.71 22.50
CA VAL A 47 2.18 2.21 21.77
C VAL A 47 2.55 3.37 20.87
N ASN A 48 3.45 4.28 21.33
CA ASN A 48 3.91 5.42 20.55
C ASN A 48 4.73 4.95 19.33
N ILE A 49 5.66 4.02 19.54
CA ILE A 49 6.54 3.49 18.47
C ILE A 49 5.72 2.75 17.42
N LEU A 50 4.87 1.82 17.85
CA LEU A 50 4.04 1.04 16.94
C LEU A 50 2.99 1.92 16.25
N GLY A 51 2.29 2.74 17.01
CA GLY A 51 1.25 3.60 16.46
C GLY A 51 1.79 4.56 15.41
N PHE A 52 2.85 5.31 15.74
CA PHE A 52 3.45 6.26 14.83
C PHE A 52 4.12 5.58 13.63
N GLY A 53 4.92 4.53 13.89
CA GLY A 53 5.63 3.80 12.84
C GLY A 53 4.69 3.12 11.85
N ILE A 54 3.64 2.45 12.34
CA ILE A 54 2.70 1.71 11.47
C ILE A 54 1.76 2.66 10.74
N ILE A 55 1.11 3.59 11.43
CA ILE A 55 0.07 4.43 10.81
C ILE A 55 0.67 5.38 9.77
N ARG A 56 1.81 5.98 10.07
CA ARG A 56 2.40 7.04 9.26
C ARG A 56 3.33 6.54 8.16
N GLU A 57 4.15 5.51 8.44
CA GLU A 57 5.24 5.12 7.54
C GLU A 57 5.05 3.69 7.01
N LEU A 58 5.15 2.71 7.87
CA LEU A 58 5.22 1.31 7.47
C LEU A 58 3.92 0.80 6.83
N GLY A 59 2.77 1.18 7.36
CA GLY A 59 1.47 0.73 6.83
C GLY A 59 1.28 1.10 5.36
N PRO A 60 1.36 2.39 4.98
CA PRO A 60 1.23 2.81 3.60
C PRO A 60 2.24 2.16 2.65
N VAL A 61 3.52 2.08 3.04
CA VAL A 61 4.58 1.51 2.22
C VAL A 61 4.40 0.01 2.01
N LEU A 62 4.12 -0.74 3.08
CA LEU A 62 3.94 -2.19 3.01
C LEU A 62 2.75 -2.56 2.11
N VAL A 63 1.63 -1.87 2.29
CA VAL A 63 0.45 -2.07 1.45
C VAL A 63 0.76 -1.71 0.00
N ALA A 64 1.49 -0.62 -0.26
CA ALA A 64 1.87 -0.21 -1.61
C ALA A 64 2.75 -1.26 -2.30
N VAL A 65 3.74 -1.83 -1.61
CA VAL A 65 4.59 -2.90 -2.14
C VAL A 65 3.78 -4.15 -2.48
N LEU A 66 2.87 -4.57 -1.60
CA LEU A 66 1.99 -5.72 -1.83
C LEU A 66 1.06 -5.50 -3.02
N VAL A 67 0.47 -4.32 -3.11
CA VAL A 67 -0.44 -3.95 -4.21
C VAL A 67 0.31 -3.77 -5.52
N ALA A 68 1.52 -3.21 -5.52
CA ALA A 68 2.38 -3.13 -6.70
C ALA A 68 2.71 -4.53 -7.25
N GLY A 69 3.11 -5.45 -6.36
CA GLY A 69 3.44 -6.83 -6.73
C GLY A 69 2.25 -7.60 -7.30
N ARG A 70 1.08 -7.49 -6.68
CA ARG A 70 -0.12 -8.25 -7.07
C ARG A 70 -0.97 -7.51 -8.10
N SER A 71 -1.49 -6.35 -7.76
CA SER A 71 -2.47 -5.64 -8.59
C SER A 71 -1.79 -4.85 -9.71
N GLY A 72 -0.61 -4.26 -9.46
CA GLY A 72 0.19 -3.59 -10.48
C GLY A 72 0.63 -4.55 -11.58
N SER A 73 1.18 -5.72 -11.22
CA SER A 73 1.56 -6.76 -12.18
C SER A 73 0.36 -7.27 -12.99
N ALA A 74 -0.77 -7.53 -12.33
CA ALA A 74 -1.99 -7.97 -12.99
C ALA A 74 -2.53 -6.93 -13.99
N MET A 75 -2.48 -5.63 -13.65
CA MET A 75 -2.85 -4.54 -14.57
C MET A 75 -1.94 -4.48 -15.78
N THR A 76 -0.62 -4.58 -15.58
CA THR A 76 0.37 -4.60 -16.67
C THR A 76 0.14 -5.80 -17.58
N ALA A 77 -0.04 -6.99 -17.01
CA ALA A 77 -0.30 -8.22 -17.77
C ALA A 77 -1.61 -8.11 -18.56
N GLN A 78 -2.68 -7.61 -17.96
CA GLN A 78 -3.97 -7.47 -18.65
C GLN A 78 -3.89 -6.52 -19.84
N ILE A 79 -3.26 -5.36 -19.70
CA ILE A 79 -3.07 -4.41 -20.82
C ILE A 79 -2.12 -5.01 -21.85
N GLY A 80 -1.07 -5.69 -21.40
CA GLY A 80 -0.11 -6.36 -22.26
C GLY A 80 -0.73 -7.47 -23.11
N VAL A 81 -1.63 -8.29 -22.54
CA VAL A 81 -2.38 -9.30 -23.30
C VAL A 81 -3.23 -8.64 -24.37
N MET A 82 -3.99 -7.57 -24.04
CA MET A 82 -4.77 -6.81 -25.04
C MET A 82 -3.90 -6.20 -26.15
N ARG A 83 -2.60 -5.98 -25.88
CA ARG A 83 -1.64 -5.55 -26.91
C ARG A 83 -1.21 -6.73 -27.79
N VAL A 84 -0.96 -7.89 -27.21
CA VAL A 84 -0.57 -9.12 -27.93
C VAL A 84 -1.72 -9.63 -28.83
N THR A 85 -2.97 -9.49 -28.38
CA THR A 85 -4.18 -9.90 -29.13
C THR A 85 -4.68 -8.82 -30.11
N GLU A 86 -3.94 -7.71 -30.27
CA GLU A 86 -4.30 -6.59 -31.16
C GLU A 86 -5.62 -5.87 -30.80
N GLU A 87 -6.19 -6.14 -29.63
CA GLU A 87 -7.43 -5.48 -29.17
C GLU A 87 -7.25 -3.95 -29.04
N ILE A 88 -6.05 -3.50 -28.64
CA ILE A 88 -5.74 -2.05 -28.52
C ILE A 88 -5.73 -1.38 -29.90
N ASP A 89 -5.25 -2.09 -30.92
CA ASP A 89 -5.21 -1.56 -32.28
C ASP A 89 -6.63 -1.52 -32.88
N ALA A 90 -7.46 -2.53 -32.57
CA ALA A 90 -8.88 -2.52 -32.93
C ALA A 90 -9.65 -1.35 -32.28
N LEU A 91 -9.38 -1.02 -31.01
CA LEU A 91 -9.95 0.18 -30.35
C LEU A 91 -9.55 1.46 -31.04
N THR A 92 -8.29 1.55 -31.48
CA THR A 92 -7.76 2.75 -32.17
C THR A 92 -8.41 2.93 -33.54
N THR A 93 -8.64 1.84 -34.30
CA THR A 93 -9.32 1.90 -35.61
C THR A 93 -10.79 2.31 -35.49
N MET A 94 -11.43 1.97 -34.36
CA MET A 94 -12.79 2.43 -34.02
C MET A 94 -12.86 3.88 -33.50
N GLY A 95 -11.73 4.61 -33.45
CA GLY A 95 -11.67 5.98 -32.96
C GLY A 95 -11.81 6.11 -31.43
N ILE A 96 -11.70 5.01 -30.69
CA ILE A 96 -11.82 5.01 -29.22
C ILE A 96 -10.46 5.26 -28.58
N SER A 97 -10.36 6.30 -27.75
CA SER A 97 -9.12 6.61 -27.03
C SER A 97 -8.76 5.51 -26.04
N ARG A 98 -7.63 4.84 -26.25
CA ARG A 98 -7.06 3.82 -25.35
C ARG A 98 -6.80 4.35 -23.95
N TYR A 99 -6.45 5.63 -23.79
CA TYR A 99 -6.19 6.24 -22.49
C TYR A 99 -7.46 6.37 -21.66
N VAL A 100 -8.53 6.88 -22.25
CA VAL A 100 -9.81 7.07 -21.57
C VAL A 100 -10.47 5.72 -21.25
N ARG A 101 -10.34 4.74 -22.14
CA ARG A 101 -11.02 3.44 -22.01
C ARG A 101 -10.26 2.47 -21.09
N LEU A 102 -8.92 2.44 -21.13
CA LEU A 102 -8.13 1.43 -20.43
C LEU A 102 -7.38 2.00 -19.23
N VAL A 103 -6.75 3.17 -19.37
CA VAL A 103 -5.88 3.72 -18.31
C VAL A 103 -6.69 4.41 -17.22
N LEU A 104 -7.57 5.33 -17.59
CA LEU A 104 -8.31 6.18 -16.64
C LEU A 104 -9.11 5.35 -15.61
N PRO A 105 -9.89 4.32 -15.97
CA PRO A 105 -10.66 3.55 -14.99
C PRO A 105 -9.75 2.80 -13.99
N LYS A 106 -8.60 2.32 -14.43
CA LYS A 106 -7.63 1.60 -13.59
C LYS A 106 -6.93 2.55 -12.61
N VAL A 107 -6.50 3.72 -13.10
CA VAL A 107 -5.84 4.74 -12.29
C VAL A 107 -6.79 5.26 -11.21
N VAL A 108 -8.02 5.63 -11.57
CA VAL A 108 -9.01 6.13 -10.61
C VAL A 108 -9.36 5.04 -9.59
N ALA A 109 -9.59 3.81 -10.04
CA ALA A 109 -9.93 2.69 -9.14
C ALA A 109 -8.82 2.44 -8.12
N LEU A 110 -7.55 2.41 -8.53
CA LEU A 110 -6.43 2.13 -7.63
C LEU A 110 -6.17 3.32 -6.68
N THR A 111 -6.25 4.56 -7.18
CA THR A 111 -6.09 5.75 -6.35
C THR A 111 -7.12 5.82 -5.22
N LEU A 112 -8.37 5.46 -5.49
CA LEU A 112 -9.44 5.45 -4.49
C LEU A 112 -9.42 4.22 -3.58
N ALA A 113 -8.98 3.07 -4.09
CA ALA A 113 -8.92 1.84 -3.30
C ALA A 113 -7.75 1.85 -2.30
N MET A 114 -6.61 2.44 -2.67
CA MET A 114 -5.38 2.37 -1.87
C MET A 114 -5.50 2.97 -0.47
N PRO A 115 -6.12 4.13 -0.22
CA PRO A 115 -6.32 4.63 1.14
C PRO A 115 -7.09 3.64 2.03
N LEU A 116 -8.12 3.00 1.48
CA LEU A 116 -8.93 2.03 2.24
C LEU A 116 -8.14 0.76 2.56
N VAL A 117 -7.38 0.24 1.60
CA VAL A 117 -6.50 -0.94 1.82
C VAL A 117 -5.37 -0.59 2.78
N THR A 118 -4.85 0.64 2.74
CA THR A 118 -3.85 1.13 3.70
C THR A 118 -4.43 1.20 5.11
N LEU A 119 -5.63 1.75 5.27
CA LEU A 119 -6.32 1.77 6.56
C LEU A 119 -6.52 0.35 7.10
N TRP A 120 -6.99 -0.57 6.26
CA TRP A 120 -7.17 -1.96 6.61
C TRP A 120 -5.87 -2.64 7.02
N GLY A 121 -4.82 -2.55 6.20
CA GLY A 121 -3.51 -3.15 6.47
C GLY A 121 -2.86 -2.60 7.74
N SER A 122 -2.92 -1.28 7.95
CA SER A 122 -2.42 -0.63 9.18
C SER A 122 -3.19 -1.07 10.42
N SER A 123 -4.51 -1.23 10.31
CA SER A 123 -5.33 -1.74 11.42
C SER A 123 -4.96 -3.17 11.81
N MET A 124 -4.70 -4.04 10.82
CA MET A 124 -4.25 -5.41 11.06
C MET A 124 -2.83 -5.45 11.64
N ALA A 125 -1.93 -4.55 11.22
CA ALA A 125 -0.60 -4.44 11.79
C ALA A 125 -0.63 -3.95 13.25
N LEU A 126 -1.48 -2.98 13.58
CA LEU A 126 -1.69 -2.55 14.97
C LEU A 126 -2.28 -3.68 15.81
N PHE A 127 -3.22 -4.43 15.28
CA PHE A 127 -3.81 -5.59 15.98
C PHE A 127 -2.74 -6.66 16.27
N GLY A 128 -1.89 -6.99 15.30
CA GLY A 128 -0.75 -7.89 15.50
C GLY A 128 0.22 -7.37 16.56
N GLY A 129 0.54 -6.08 16.50
CA GLY A 129 1.38 -5.41 17.50
C GLY A 129 0.79 -5.44 18.90
N MET A 130 -0.52 -5.23 19.02
CA MET A 130 -1.26 -5.28 20.30
C MET A 130 -1.25 -6.69 20.92
N VAL A 131 -1.46 -7.72 20.10
CA VAL A 131 -1.39 -9.12 20.55
C VAL A 131 0.02 -9.46 21.08
N SER A 132 1.05 -9.07 20.34
CA SER A 132 2.44 -9.30 20.75
C SER A 132 2.82 -8.53 22.03
N ALA A 133 2.42 -7.27 22.15
CA ALA A 133 2.65 -6.46 23.35
C ALA A 133 1.95 -7.03 24.58
N ASN A 134 0.75 -7.57 24.43
CA ASN A 134 0.03 -8.25 25.51
C ASN A 134 0.78 -9.49 25.99
N LEU A 135 1.26 -10.33 25.06
CA LEU A 135 1.96 -11.58 25.40
C LEU A 135 3.33 -11.35 26.05
N GLN A 136 4.04 -10.29 25.67
CA GLN A 136 5.42 -10.07 26.11
C GLN A 136 5.56 -9.09 27.28
N LEU A 137 4.75 -8.03 27.27
CA LEU A 137 4.82 -6.95 28.26
C LEU A 137 3.65 -7.00 29.26
N GLY A 138 2.68 -7.92 29.08
CA GLY A 138 1.48 -7.98 29.90
C GLY A 138 0.55 -6.77 29.77
N LEU A 139 0.74 -5.94 28.72
CA LEU A 139 -0.07 -4.75 28.50
C LEU A 139 -1.49 -5.14 28.09
N SER A 140 -2.51 -4.61 28.79
CA SER A 140 -3.89 -4.91 28.44
C SER A 140 -4.30 -4.27 27.10
N PHE A 141 -5.23 -4.91 26.40
CA PHE A 141 -5.82 -4.39 25.16
C PHE A 141 -6.47 -3.00 25.38
N ASP A 142 -7.17 -2.84 26.52
CA ASP A 142 -7.78 -1.55 26.87
C ASP A 142 -6.76 -0.44 27.04
N PHE A 143 -5.61 -0.74 27.66
CA PHE A 143 -4.53 0.23 27.78
C PHE A 143 -4.03 0.67 26.40
N PHE A 144 -3.78 -0.28 25.49
CA PHE A 144 -3.28 0.01 24.14
C PHE A 144 -4.29 0.87 23.34
N LEU A 145 -5.57 0.52 23.35
CA LEU A 145 -6.63 1.23 22.64
C LEU A 145 -6.84 2.64 23.18
N ASN A 146 -6.76 2.86 24.49
CA ASN A 146 -6.91 4.17 25.11
C ASN A 146 -5.65 5.05 24.96
N ALA A 147 -4.47 4.45 24.88
CA ALA A 147 -3.22 5.16 24.67
C ALA A 147 -3.01 5.59 23.21
N LEU A 148 -3.48 4.80 22.25
CA LEU A 148 -3.25 5.02 20.81
C LEU A 148 -3.70 6.40 20.31
N PRO A 149 -4.90 6.93 20.61
CA PRO A 149 -5.32 8.26 20.17
C PRO A 149 -4.48 9.41 20.78
N ARG A 150 -3.89 9.18 21.96
CA ARG A 150 -3.01 10.15 22.61
C ARG A 150 -1.60 10.09 22.04
N ALA A 151 -1.14 8.88 21.70
CA ALA A 151 0.18 8.63 21.12
C ALA A 151 0.27 9.13 19.68
N VAL A 152 -0.80 8.95 18.90
CA VAL A 152 -0.82 9.25 17.47
C VAL A 152 -1.96 10.21 17.14
N PRO A 153 -1.66 11.51 16.98
CA PRO A 153 -2.65 12.50 16.53
C PRO A 153 -3.29 12.09 15.19
N ALA A 154 -4.58 12.38 15.02
CA ALA A 154 -5.36 12.03 13.82
C ALA A 154 -4.74 12.56 12.50
N VAL A 155 -3.95 13.62 12.57
CA VAL A 155 -3.21 14.17 11.42
C VAL A 155 -2.27 13.12 10.81
N ASN A 156 -1.66 12.25 11.61
CA ASN A 156 -0.78 11.18 11.10
C ASN A 156 -1.54 10.13 10.28
N LEU A 157 -2.79 9.85 10.67
CA LEU A 157 -3.67 8.99 9.87
C LEU A 157 -3.97 9.62 8.51
N LEU A 158 -4.28 10.92 8.47
CA LEU A 158 -4.52 11.64 7.21
C LEU A 158 -3.27 11.64 6.32
N ILE A 159 -2.07 11.82 6.90
CA ILE A 159 -0.81 11.72 6.17
C ILE A 159 -0.65 10.30 5.58
N GLY A 160 -0.86 9.25 6.37
CA GLY A 160 -0.78 7.87 5.90
C GLY A 160 -1.78 7.55 4.77
N LEU A 161 -3.02 8.03 4.88
CA LEU A 161 -4.04 7.84 3.84
C LEU A 161 -3.73 8.63 2.56
N SER A 162 -3.22 9.85 2.68
CA SER A 162 -2.78 10.66 1.54
C SER A 162 -1.60 10.03 0.81
N LYS A 163 -0.60 9.50 1.55
CA LYS A 163 0.48 8.66 0.99
C LYS A 163 -0.10 7.49 0.21
N GLY A 164 -1.04 6.75 0.81
CA GLY A 164 -1.72 5.63 0.15
C GLY A 164 -2.35 6.01 -1.18
N ALA A 165 -3.07 7.13 -1.26
CA ALA A 165 -3.67 7.62 -2.50
C ALA A 165 -2.62 7.94 -3.57
N VAL A 166 -1.55 8.65 -3.20
CA VAL A 166 -0.45 8.99 -4.12
C VAL A 166 0.27 7.74 -4.61
N PHE A 167 0.54 6.78 -3.73
CA PHE A 167 1.15 5.49 -4.11
C PHE A 167 0.25 4.72 -5.08
N GLY A 168 -1.06 4.70 -4.83
CA GLY A 168 -2.03 4.09 -5.75
C GLY A 168 -2.00 4.70 -7.14
N LEU A 169 -1.98 6.04 -7.22
CA LEU A 169 -1.85 6.77 -8.47
C LEU A 169 -0.58 6.36 -9.22
N LEU A 170 0.57 6.39 -8.54
CA LEU A 170 1.86 6.11 -9.15
C LEU A 170 1.97 4.65 -9.63
N ILE A 171 1.55 3.68 -8.81
CA ILE A 171 1.54 2.26 -9.17
C ILE A 171 0.68 2.04 -10.43
N ALA A 172 -0.52 2.63 -10.48
CA ALA A 172 -1.42 2.49 -11.63
C ALA A 172 -0.82 3.10 -12.90
N LEU A 173 -0.22 4.28 -12.80
CA LEU A 173 0.43 4.95 -13.94
C LEU A 173 1.61 4.12 -14.47
N VAL A 174 2.49 3.65 -13.59
CA VAL A 174 3.62 2.79 -13.97
C VAL A 174 3.13 1.49 -14.59
N ALA A 175 2.16 0.82 -13.99
CA ALA A 175 1.60 -0.42 -14.51
C ALA A 175 0.98 -0.24 -15.91
N CYS A 176 0.21 0.82 -16.12
CA CYS A 176 -0.36 1.15 -17.43
C CYS A 176 0.72 1.51 -18.45
N HIS A 177 1.75 2.25 -18.04
CA HIS A 177 2.86 2.61 -18.92
C HIS A 177 3.58 1.38 -19.47
N PHE A 178 3.97 0.44 -18.59
CA PHE A 178 4.63 -0.78 -19.01
C PHE A 178 3.70 -1.70 -19.80
N GLY A 179 2.42 -1.81 -19.41
CA GLY A 179 1.42 -2.60 -20.14
C GLY A 179 1.24 -2.16 -21.60
N LEU A 180 1.18 -0.84 -21.83
CA LEU A 180 1.06 -0.28 -23.18
C LEU A 180 2.35 -0.40 -24.03
N ARG A 181 3.50 -0.67 -23.39
CA ARG A 181 4.81 -0.84 -24.05
C ARG A 181 5.08 -2.28 -24.48
N VAL A 182 4.27 -3.23 -24.09
CA VAL A 182 4.42 -4.64 -24.46
C VAL A 182 4.41 -4.78 -25.99
N ARG A 183 5.39 -5.52 -26.53
CA ARG A 183 5.39 -5.96 -27.94
C ARG A 183 4.53 -7.20 -28.08
N PRO A 184 4.03 -7.55 -29.30
CA PRO A 184 3.15 -8.69 -29.49
C PRO A 184 3.91 -10.03 -29.39
N ASN A 185 4.58 -10.26 -28.28
CA ASN A 185 5.20 -11.54 -27.92
C ASN A 185 5.17 -11.77 -26.40
N THR A 186 5.17 -13.05 -25.99
CA THR A 186 5.07 -13.47 -24.59
C THR A 186 6.31 -13.11 -23.76
N GLU A 187 7.48 -13.09 -24.37
CA GLU A 187 8.73 -12.70 -23.71
C GLU A 187 8.70 -11.22 -23.28
N SER A 188 8.27 -10.33 -24.19
CA SER A 188 8.09 -8.90 -23.87
C SER A 188 7.01 -8.69 -22.80
N LEU A 189 5.94 -9.49 -22.80
CA LEU A 189 4.89 -9.43 -21.78
C LEU A 189 5.47 -9.73 -20.38
N SER A 190 6.23 -10.80 -20.25
CA SER A 190 6.87 -11.21 -18.99
C SER A 190 7.88 -10.17 -18.51
N ALA A 191 8.77 -9.72 -19.40
CA ALA A 191 9.79 -8.72 -19.09
C ALA A 191 9.18 -7.37 -18.63
N ASN A 192 8.14 -6.87 -19.33
CA ASN A 192 7.47 -5.63 -18.96
C ASN A 192 6.67 -5.78 -17.66
N THR A 193 6.09 -6.94 -17.38
CA THR A 193 5.38 -7.18 -16.12
C THR A 193 6.34 -7.13 -14.94
N THR A 194 7.49 -7.77 -15.03
CA THR A 194 8.54 -7.73 -14.00
C THR A 194 9.09 -6.31 -13.84
N ALA A 195 9.43 -5.63 -14.93
CA ALA A 195 9.93 -4.26 -14.90
C ALA A 195 8.92 -3.29 -14.28
N SER A 196 7.62 -3.48 -14.52
CA SER A 196 6.55 -2.70 -13.92
C SER A 196 6.54 -2.81 -12.39
N VAL A 197 6.65 -4.02 -11.84
CA VAL A 197 6.68 -4.24 -10.39
C VAL A 197 7.89 -3.56 -9.76
N VAL A 198 9.09 -3.82 -10.30
CA VAL A 198 10.34 -3.24 -9.78
C VAL A 198 10.29 -1.71 -9.84
N SER A 199 9.88 -1.14 -10.98
CA SER A 199 9.77 0.31 -11.14
C SER A 199 8.72 0.92 -10.20
N SER A 200 7.57 0.27 -10.01
CA SER A 200 6.53 0.74 -9.10
C SER A 200 7.02 0.79 -7.66
N ILE A 201 7.68 -0.27 -7.19
CA ILE A 201 8.25 -0.33 -5.84
C ILE A 201 9.32 0.75 -5.66
N THR A 202 10.22 0.90 -6.63
CA THR A 202 11.28 1.93 -6.59
C THR A 202 10.68 3.34 -6.50
N VAL A 203 9.69 3.67 -7.32
CA VAL A 203 9.02 4.97 -7.31
C VAL A 203 8.30 5.21 -5.99
N VAL A 204 7.61 4.20 -5.45
CA VAL A 204 6.93 4.29 -4.14
C VAL A 204 7.92 4.62 -3.03
N ILE A 205 9.06 3.91 -2.96
CA ILE A 205 10.08 4.14 -1.92
C ILE A 205 10.68 5.55 -2.04
N LEU A 206 10.97 6.01 -3.26
CA LEU A 206 11.50 7.37 -3.49
C LEU A 206 10.51 8.45 -3.07
N VAL A 207 9.24 8.28 -3.43
CA VAL A 207 8.19 9.25 -3.08
C VAL A 207 7.89 9.19 -1.57
N ASP A 208 7.97 8.01 -0.95
CA ASP A 208 7.84 7.89 0.50
C ASP A 208 8.91 8.69 1.25
N ALA A 209 10.17 8.59 0.81
CA ALA A 209 11.26 9.37 1.38
C ALA A 209 11.02 10.89 1.26
N VAL A 210 10.47 11.36 0.11
CA VAL A 210 10.09 12.76 -0.07
C VAL A 210 8.97 13.16 0.90
N PHE A 211 7.94 12.32 1.05
CA PHE A 211 6.87 12.56 2.03
C PHE A 211 7.40 12.62 3.45
N ALA A 212 8.27 11.69 3.85
CA ALA A 212 8.86 11.65 5.19
C ALA A 212 9.60 12.95 5.52
N ILE A 213 10.38 13.48 4.56
CA ILE A 213 11.10 14.75 4.71
C ILE A 213 10.12 15.93 4.76
N ALA A 214 9.15 15.98 3.84
CA ALA A 214 8.21 17.08 3.74
C ALA A 214 7.27 17.20 4.96
N THR A 215 6.90 16.05 5.56
CA THR A 215 5.96 16.02 6.68
C THR A 215 6.62 15.88 8.05
N ARG A 216 7.97 15.93 8.12
CA ARG A 216 8.73 15.70 9.36
C ARG A 216 8.33 16.59 10.55
N SER A 217 7.88 17.83 10.29
CA SER A 217 7.48 18.80 11.30
C SER A 217 5.99 18.74 11.67
N ILE A 218 5.21 17.90 10.98
CA ILE A 218 3.75 17.82 11.13
C ILE A 218 3.39 16.57 11.93
N GLY A 219 2.50 16.71 12.92
CA GLY A 219 1.94 15.58 13.67
C GLY A 219 2.86 14.96 14.71
N LEU A 220 3.93 15.66 15.13
CA LEU A 220 4.73 15.25 16.29
C LEU A 220 3.90 15.39 17.57
N PRO A 221 3.93 14.39 18.47
CA PRO A 221 3.33 14.55 19.80
C PRO A 221 4.01 15.70 20.52
N ARG A 222 3.20 16.63 21.04
CA ARG A 222 3.67 17.73 21.90
C ARG A 222 3.87 17.27 23.34
#